data_f57201865b787ae9c90fce67d87b03ba
#
_entry.id   f57201865b787ae9c90fce67d87b03ba
#
_cell.length_a   1.000
_cell.length_b   1.000
_cell.length_c   1.000
_cell.angle_alpha   90.00
_cell.angle_beta   90.00
_cell.angle_gamma   90.00
#
_symmetry.space_group_name_H-M   'P 1'
#
loop_
_entity.id
_entity.type
_entity.pdbx_description
1 polymer ?
#
loop_
_entity_poly.entity_id
_entity_poly.type
_entity_poly.pdbx_seq_one_letter_code
_entity_poly.pdbx_strand_id
1 'polypeptide(L)'
;YFREEDEEMNEGAINVNGLTDEVIAFERKKLKDKIGEYPLTFKSDMDNFFMFCQDTDHFVAHNISFDRSFVDFSLKNQFDTMKENIDILKIENNCGNYKWPKLIECAKYYKVPFEENQFHGSYYDVLIMFRIFYKMTKNEIAKNRIFNFLEKD
;
A
#
# COMPACT_ATOMS: atom_id res chain seq x y z
N TYR A 1 -10.56 9.20 4.92
CA TYR A 1 -11.08 10.28 4.07
C TYR A 1 -12.38 9.82 3.41
N PHE A 2 -13.28 10.76 3.14
CA PHE A 2 -14.38 10.56 2.21
C PHE A 2 -13.89 10.61 0.77
N ARG A 3 -14.67 10.08 -0.16
CA ARG A 3 -14.49 10.32 -1.60
C ARG A 3 -14.80 11.79 -1.93
N GLU A 4 -14.40 12.23 -3.12
CA GLU A 4 -14.80 13.53 -3.63
C GLU A 4 -16.31 13.56 -3.94
N GLU A 5 -16.91 14.76 -3.99
CA GLU A 5 -18.35 14.91 -4.21
C GLU A 5 -18.81 14.42 -5.59
N ASP A 6 -17.91 14.46 -6.58
CA ASP A 6 -18.15 14.03 -7.97
C ASP A 6 -17.75 12.57 -8.24
N GLU A 7 -17.20 11.86 -7.23
CA GLU A 7 -16.85 10.44 -7.34
C GLU A 7 -18.03 9.53 -7.01
N GLU A 8 -18.31 8.59 -7.91
CA GLU A 8 -19.30 7.55 -7.65
C GLU A 8 -18.81 6.56 -6.59
N MET A 9 -19.76 6.01 -5.82
CA MET A 9 -19.47 4.98 -4.83
C MET A 9 -19.01 3.68 -5.52
N ASN A 10 -17.83 3.20 -5.15
CA ASN A 10 -17.29 1.94 -5.68
C ASN A 10 -17.73 0.76 -4.79
N GLU A 11 -18.83 0.10 -5.18
CA GLU A 11 -19.35 -1.08 -4.46
C GLU A 11 -18.31 -2.20 -4.34
N GLY A 12 -17.47 -2.40 -5.36
CA GLY A 12 -16.40 -3.40 -5.33
C GLY A 12 -15.37 -3.11 -4.24
N ALA A 13 -14.99 -1.85 -4.07
CA ALA A 13 -14.08 -1.42 -3.00
C ALA A 13 -14.74 -1.59 -1.62
N ILE A 14 -16.00 -1.20 -1.46
CA ILE A 14 -16.74 -1.35 -0.20
C ILE A 14 -16.86 -2.83 0.19
N ASN A 15 -17.14 -3.72 -0.75
CA ASN A 15 -17.22 -5.16 -0.49
C ASN A 15 -15.88 -5.75 0.00
N VAL A 16 -14.75 -5.11 -0.33
CA VAL A 16 -13.42 -5.53 0.08
C VAL A 16 -13.02 -4.93 1.42
N ASN A 17 -13.21 -3.62 1.62
CA ASN A 17 -12.69 -2.87 2.77
C ASN A 17 -13.76 -2.47 3.80
N GLY A 18 -15.05 -2.59 3.47
CA GLY A 18 -16.16 -2.23 4.37
C GLY A 18 -16.33 -0.71 4.62
N LEU A 19 -15.60 0.15 3.89
CA LEU A 19 -15.58 1.59 4.12
C LEU A 19 -16.76 2.28 3.42
N THR A 20 -17.96 2.25 4.06
CA THR A 20 -19.07 3.11 3.69
C THR A 20 -18.91 4.52 4.26
N ASP A 21 -19.69 5.49 3.76
CA ASP A 21 -19.65 6.86 4.27
C ASP A 21 -20.00 6.92 5.78
N GLU A 22 -20.88 6.06 6.26
CA GLU A 22 -21.26 5.96 7.68
C GLU A 22 -20.09 5.43 8.52
N VAL A 23 -19.37 4.41 8.02
CA VAL A 23 -18.18 3.85 8.69
C VAL A 23 -17.08 4.89 8.74
N ILE A 24 -16.83 5.60 7.64
CA ILE A 24 -15.84 6.68 7.59
C ILE A 24 -16.20 7.79 8.58
N ALA A 25 -17.46 8.25 8.61
CA ALA A 25 -17.94 9.27 9.54
C ALA A 25 -17.75 8.85 11.00
N PHE A 26 -18.05 7.59 11.31
CA PHE A 26 -17.90 7.04 12.67
C PHE A 26 -16.43 7.00 13.10
N GLU A 27 -15.54 6.50 12.25
CA GLU A 27 -14.11 6.44 12.55
C GLU A 27 -13.48 7.85 12.65
N ARG A 28 -13.87 8.78 11.79
CA ARG A 28 -13.45 10.20 11.89
C ARG A 28 -13.84 10.82 13.23
N LYS A 29 -15.04 10.55 13.73
CA LYS A 29 -15.50 11.04 15.05
C LYS A 29 -14.62 10.52 16.18
N LYS A 30 -14.24 9.25 16.16
CA LYS A 30 -13.31 8.66 17.15
C LYS A 30 -11.91 9.27 17.09
N LEU A 31 -11.44 9.59 15.88
CA LEU A 31 -10.10 10.14 15.68
C LEU A 31 -10.02 11.61 16.03
N LYS A 32 -11.11 12.38 15.86
CA LYS A 32 -11.15 13.82 16.16
C LYS A 32 -10.62 14.16 17.56
N ASP A 33 -10.96 13.34 18.56
CA ASP A 33 -10.51 13.54 19.95
C ASP A 33 -9.01 13.29 20.15
N LYS A 34 -8.37 12.56 19.22
CA LYS A 34 -6.96 12.15 19.30
C LYS A 34 -6.03 13.03 18.47
N ILE A 35 -6.44 13.37 17.27
CA ILE A 35 -5.57 14.05 16.28
C ILE A 35 -6.12 15.42 15.83
N GLY A 36 -7.30 15.83 16.34
CA GLY A 36 -7.97 17.06 15.92
C GLY A 36 -8.76 16.90 14.61
N GLU A 37 -9.17 18.03 14.03
CA GLU A 37 -9.83 18.06 12.73
C GLU A 37 -8.81 17.95 11.60
N TYR A 38 -9.16 17.21 10.57
CA TYR A 38 -8.36 17.07 9.35
C TYR A 38 -9.28 17.13 8.11
N PRO A 39 -8.76 17.44 6.92
CA PRO A 39 -9.55 17.58 5.70
C PRO A 39 -10.48 16.39 5.43
N LEU A 40 -11.60 16.64 4.75
CA LEU A 40 -12.62 15.62 4.51
C LEU A 40 -12.17 14.58 3.49
N THR A 41 -11.53 15.02 2.42
CA THR A 41 -11.06 14.17 1.33
C THR A 41 -9.54 14.10 1.30
N PHE A 42 -8.98 13.05 0.70
CA PHE A 42 -7.52 12.94 0.55
C PHE A 42 -6.97 14.04 -0.37
N LYS A 43 -7.70 14.40 -1.41
CA LYS A 43 -7.31 15.48 -2.33
C LYS A 43 -7.20 16.83 -1.61
N SER A 44 -8.11 17.12 -0.70
CA SER A 44 -8.05 18.35 0.11
C SER A 44 -6.96 18.34 1.18
N ASP A 45 -6.34 17.18 1.45
CA ASP A 45 -5.22 17.00 2.38
C ASP A 45 -3.86 16.77 1.68
N MET A 46 -3.83 16.93 0.35
CA MET A 46 -2.66 16.59 -0.47
C MET A 46 -1.42 17.39 -0.10
N ASP A 47 -1.57 18.68 0.21
CA ASP A 47 -0.45 19.54 0.61
C ASP A 47 0.21 19.03 1.92
N ASN A 48 -0.59 18.60 2.90
CA ASN A 48 -0.06 18.01 4.13
C ASN A 48 0.65 16.68 3.85
N PHE A 49 0.10 15.87 2.94
CA PHE A 49 0.76 14.62 2.54
C PHE A 49 2.06 14.88 1.76
N PHE A 50 2.06 15.89 0.88
CA PHE A 50 3.29 16.33 0.20
C PHE A 50 4.36 16.78 1.21
N MET A 51 4.00 17.62 2.19
CA MET A 51 4.91 18.07 3.25
C MET A 51 5.44 16.91 4.09
N PHE A 52 4.62 15.90 4.35
CA PHE A 52 5.05 14.67 5.03
C PHE A 52 6.08 13.88 4.21
N CYS A 53 5.98 13.90 2.88
CA CYS A 53 6.85 13.16 1.96
C CYS A 53 8.08 13.95 1.49
N GLN A 54 8.18 15.27 1.73
CA GLN A 54 9.16 16.15 1.09
C GLN A 54 10.63 15.76 1.29
N ASP A 55 10.96 15.14 2.41
CA ASP A 55 12.31 14.69 2.76
C ASP A 55 12.52 13.18 2.48
N THR A 56 11.58 12.57 1.74
CA THR A 56 11.60 11.15 1.42
C THR A 56 12.03 10.93 -0.02
N ASP A 57 13.12 10.20 -0.22
CA ASP A 57 13.63 9.87 -1.55
C ASP A 57 13.25 8.47 -2.01
N HIS A 58 12.85 7.58 -1.11
CA HIS A 58 12.56 6.19 -1.39
C HIS A 58 11.16 5.79 -0.94
N PHE A 59 10.36 5.31 -1.88
CA PHE A 59 8.98 4.90 -1.66
C PHE A 59 8.79 3.41 -1.94
N VAL A 60 8.19 2.70 -0.99
CA VAL A 60 7.94 1.27 -1.10
C VAL A 60 6.47 0.99 -0.91
N ALA A 61 5.86 0.26 -1.84
CA ALA A 61 4.48 -0.21 -1.69
C ALA A 61 4.29 -1.60 -2.32
N HIS A 62 3.13 -2.20 -2.09
CA HIS A 62 2.70 -3.40 -2.79
C HIS A 62 1.69 -3.01 -3.85
N ASN A 63 2.10 -2.99 -5.13
CA ASN A 63 1.40 -2.36 -6.24
C ASN A 63 1.45 -0.82 -6.21
N ILE A 64 2.65 -0.26 -6.11
CA ILE A 64 2.89 1.18 -5.99
C ILE A 64 2.23 2.02 -7.10
N SER A 65 1.96 1.42 -8.26
CA SER A 65 1.25 2.10 -9.36
C SER A 65 -0.18 2.51 -8.96
N PHE A 66 -0.82 1.74 -8.08
CA PHE A 66 -2.13 2.07 -7.53
C PHE A 66 -2.03 3.26 -6.57
N ASP A 67 -1.13 3.20 -5.58
CA ASP A 67 -0.97 4.29 -4.60
C ASP A 67 -0.57 5.61 -5.29
N ARG A 68 0.33 5.52 -6.28
CA ARG A 68 0.76 6.69 -7.06
C ARG A 68 -0.37 7.37 -7.82
N SER A 69 -1.44 6.66 -8.20
CA SER A 69 -2.56 7.25 -8.92
C SER A 69 -3.39 8.25 -8.09
N PHE A 70 -3.22 8.23 -6.78
CA PHE A 70 -3.93 9.12 -5.86
C PHE A 70 -3.13 10.37 -5.46
N VAL A 71 -1.86 10.47 -5.85
CA VAL A 71 -1.03 11.63 -5.53
C VAL A 71 -0.75 12.46 -6.78
N ASP A 72 -0.68 13.78 -6.63
CA ASP A 72 -0.46 14.74 -7.71
C ASP A 72 0.99 15.20 -7.85
N PHE A 73 1.89 14.64 -7.03
CA PHE A 73 3.33 14.89 -7.09
C PHE A 73 4.12 13.62 -7.43
N SER A 74 5.37 13.82 -7.83
CA SER A 74 6.27 12.72 -8.22
C SER A 74 6.86 12.02 -7.00
N LEU A 75 6.62 10.72 -6.87
CA LEU A 75 7.38 9.88 -5.95
C LEU A 75 8.74 9.57 -6.60
N LYS A 76 9.85 9.90 -5.94
CA LYS A 76 11.20 9.71 -6.49
C LYS A 76 11.51 8.21 -6.72
N ASN A 77 12.43 7.64 -6.00
CA ASN A 77 12.79 6.23 -6.15
C ASN A 77 11.65 5.33 -5.66
N GLN A 78 11.16 4.45 -6.51
CA GLN A 78 10.01 3.59 -6.23
C GLN A 78 10.42 2.12 -6.21
N PHE A 79 9.91 1.35 -5.26
CA PHE A 79 10.07 -0.09 -5.17
C PHE A 79 8.71 -0.76 -5.00
N ASP A 80 8.36 -1.61 -5.95
CA ASP A 80 7.09 -2.33 -5.96
C ASP A 80 7.29 -3.78 -5.48
N THR A 81 6.96 -4.04 -4.22
CA THR A 81 7.13 -5.39 -3.66
C THR A 81 6.30 -6.45 -4.37
N MET A 82 5.20 -6.08 -5.05
CA MET A 82 4.41 -7.01 -5.86
C MET A 82 5.19 -7.41 -7.12
N LYS A 83 5.66 -6.43 -7.89
CA LYS A 83 6.36 -6.68 -9.16
C LYS A 83 7.69 -7.40 -8.95
N GLU A 84 8.44 -6.99 -7.92
CA GLU A 84 9.73 -7.59 -7.59
C GLU A 84 9.64 -9.04 -7.08
N ASN A 85 8.44 -9.51 -6.79
CA ASN A 85 8.20 -10.87 -6.34
C ASN A 85 7.60 -11.81 -7.42
N ILE A 86 7.32 -11.33 -8.63
CA ILE A 86 6.71 -12.14 -9.69
C ILE A 86 7.58 -13.37 -10.01
N ASP A 87 8.85 -13.15 -10.29
CA ASP A 87 9.83 -14.20 -10.67
C ASP A 87 10.43 -14.94 -9.47
N ILE A 88 10.20 -14.43 -8.25
CA ILE A 88 10.60 -15.10 -7.01
C ILE A 88 9.54 -16.11 -6.59
N LEU A 89 8.27 -15.71 -6.54
CA LEU A 89 7.16 -16.58 -6.15
C LEU A 89 6.74 -17.54 -7.27
N LYS A 90 6.83 -17.11 -8.54
CA LYS A 90 6.52 -17.91 -9.74
C LYS A 90 5.14 -18.55 -9.69
N ILE A 91 4.13 -17.81 -9.20
CA ILE A 91 2.76 -18.29 -9.15
C ILE A 91 2.17 -18.20 -10.56
N GLU A 92 1.82 -19.34 -11.16
CA GLU A 92 1.26 -19.40 -12.49
C GLU A 92 -0.18 -18.88 -12.53
N ASN A 93 -0.53 -18.22 -13.63
CA ASN A 93 -1.90 -17.90 -13.98
C ASN A 93 -2.46 -18.94 -14.98
N ASN A 94 -3.74 -18.82 -15.32
CA ASN A 94 -4.42 -19.74 -16.23
C ASN A 94 -3.85 -19.77 -17.68
N CYS A 95 -2.98 -18.81 -18.01
CA CYS A 95 -2.34 -18.69 -19.32
C CYS A 95 -0.88 -19.18 -19.32
N GLY A 96 -0.40 -19.79 -18.26
CA GLY A 96 0.98 -20.29 -18.13
C GLY A 96 2.04 -19.21 -17.89
N ASN A 97 1.63 -17.97 -17.63
CA ASN A 97 2.52 -16.89 -17.21
C ASN A 97 2.50 -16.72 -15.70
N TYR A 98 3.53 -16.10 -15.14
CA TYR A 98 3.51 -15.72 -13.72
C TYR A 98 2.59 -14.54 -13.47
N LYS A 99 1.70 -14.69 -12.48
CA LYS A 99 0.81 -13.61 -12.06
C LYS A 99 1.49 -12.65 -11.08
N TRP A 100 0.90 -11.49 -10.93
CA TRP A 100 1.23 -10.56 -9.85
C TRP A 100 0.78 -11.17 -8.51
N PRO A 101 1.72 -11.41 -7.56
CA PRO A 101 1.36 -12.02 -6.29
C PRO A 101 0.59 -11.04 -5.41
N LYS A 102 -0.43 -11.53 -4.72
CA LYS A 102 -1.13 -10.77 -3.69
C LYS A 102 -0.23 -10.58 -2.46
N LEU A 103 -0.52 -9.57 -1.66
CA LEU A 103 0.22 -9.29 -0.40
C LEU A 103 0.25 -10.53 0.51
N ILE A 104 -0.89 -11.20 0.67
CA ILE A 104 -1.00 -12.44 1.46
C ILE A 104 -0.14 -13.59 0.91
N GLU A 105 0.01 -13.70 -0.41
CA GLU A 105 0.85 -14.72 -1.03
C GLU A 105 2.34 -14.46 -0.76
N CYS A 106 2.74 -13.18 -0.82
CA CYS A 106 4.08 -12.78 -0.41
C CYS A 106 4.32 -13.02 1.08
N ALA A 107 3.34 -12.71 1.95
CA ALA A 107 3.45 -12.96 3.38
C ALA A 107 3.66 -14.46 3.67
N LYS A 108 2.90 -15.34 3.02
CA LYS A 108 3.05 -16.80 3.13
C LYS A 108 4.44 -17.26 2.67
N TYR A 109 4.90 -16.80 1.52
CA TYR A 109 6.21 -17.15 0.96
C TYR A 109 7.36 -16.77 1.90
N TYR A 110 7.35 -15.53 2.40
CA TYR A 110 8.39 -15.01 3.30
C TYR A 110 8.20 -15.43 4.77
N LYS A 111 7.19 -16.25 5.08
CA LYS A 111 6.85 -16.69 6.45
C LYS A 111 6.66 -15.49 7.40
N VAL A 112 6.03 -14.46 6.92
CA VAL A 112 5.59 -13.31 7.73
C VAL A 112 4.31 -13.73 8.45
N PRO A 113 4.24 -13.67 9.79
CA PRO A 113 3.00 -13.94 10.51
C PRO A 113 1.93 -12.91 10.17
N PHE A 114 0.69 -13.38 9.92
CA PHE A 114 -0.45 -12.52 9.61
C PHE A 114 -1.77 -13.13 10.09
N GLU A 115 -2.80 -12.30 10.20
CA GLU A 115 -4.19 -12.68 10.45
C GLU A 115 -5.04 -12.30 9.24
N GLU A 116 -5.70 -13.29 8.62
CA GLU A 116 -6.40 -13.10 7.34
C GLU A 116 -7.54 -12.08 7.42
N ASN A 117 -8.22 -11.99 8.55
CA ASN A 117 -9.33 -11.05 8.78
C ASN A 117 -8.89 -9.59 8.98
N GLN A 118 -7.60 -9.30 9.08
CA GLN A 118 -7.07 -7.93 9.21
C GLN A 118 -6.61 -7.31 7.88
N PHE A 119 -6.51 -8.11 6.81
CA PHE A 119 -6.23 -7.58 5.49
C PHE A 119 -7.31 -6.62 5.03
N HIS A 120 -6.94 -5.70 4.15
CA HIS A 120 -7.71 -4.57 3.66
C HIS A 120 -7.87 -3.41 4.66
N GLY A 121 -7.21 -3.50 5.81
CA GLY A 121 -6.95 -2.37 6.66
C GLY A 121 -5.63 -1.70 6.26
N SER A 122 -5.65 -0.43 5.83
CA SER A 122 -4.48 0.26 5.26
C SER A 122 -3.24 0.19 6.16
N TYR A 123 -3.39 0.40 7.46
CA TYR A 123 -2.29 0.29 8.42
C TYR A 123 -1.72 -1.14 8.49
N TYR A 124 -2.60 -2.14 8.53
CA TYR A 124 -2.18 -3.53 8.61
C TYR A 124 -1.46 -3.99 7.34
N ASP A 125 -1.98 -3.61 6.19
CA ASP A 125 -1.37 -3.94 4.89
C ASP A 125 0.03 -3.31 4.75
N VAL A 126 0.20 -2.06 5.18
CA VAL A 126 1.52 -1.39 5.22
C VAL A 126 2.47 -2.12 6.17
N LEU A 127 2.00 -2.55 7.35
CA LEU A 127 2.82 -3.29 8.31
C LEU A 127 3.27 -4.65 7.75
N ILE A 128 2.37 -5.38 7.09
CA ILE A 128 2.70 -6.67 6.44
C ILE A 128 3.67 -6.45 5.28
N MET A 129 3.41 -5.44 4.42
CA MET A 129 4.31 -5.06 3.33
C MET A 129 5.71 -4.72 3.84
N PHE A 130 5.83 -3.92 4.90
CA PHE A 130 7.12 -3.59 5.51
C PHE A 130 7.86 -4.84 6.02
N ARG A 131 7.17 -5.78 6.66
CA ARG A 131 7.76 -7.04 7.12
C ARG A 131 8.22 -7.91 5.94
N ILE A 132 7.46 -7.95 4.84
CA ILE A 132 7.85 -8.62 3.60
C ILE A 132 9.12 -7.97 3.04
N PHE A 133 9.13 -6.64 2.88
CA PHE A 133 10.30 -5.90 2.39
C PHE A 133 11.56 -6.20 3.23
N TYR A 134 11.43 -6.20 4.57
CA TYR A 134 12.52 -6.60 5.44
C TYR A 134 12.98 -8.05 5.22
N LYS A 135 12.06 -8.99 4.98
CA LYS A 135 12.42 -10.38 4.66
C LYS A 135 13.07 -10.51 3.28
N MET A 136 12.68 -9.69 2.33
CA MET A 136 13.30 -9.62 0.99
C MET A 136 14.78 -9.24 1.08
N THR A 137 15.21 -8.42 2.04
CA THR A 137 16.64 -8.10 2.24
C THR A 137 17.51 -9.33 2.56
N LYS A 138 16.89 -10.42 2.99
CA LYS A 138 17.53 -11.71 3.33
C LYS A 138 17.36 -12.78 2.26
N ASN A 139 16.61 -12.48 1.19
CA ASN A 139 16.41 -13.37 0.07
C ASN A 139 17.52 -13.16 -0.97
N GLU A 140 18.15 -14.22 -1.45
CA GLU A 140 19.31 -14.17 -2.34
C GLU A 140 19.04 -13.43 -3.67
N ILE A 141 17.80 -13.49 -4.17
CA ILE A 141 17.40 -12.81 -5.42
C ILE A 141 17.01 -11.36 -5.14
N ALA A 142 16.16 -11.13 -4.13
CA ALA A 142 15.57 -9.83 -3.86
C ALA A 142 16.55 -8.83 -3.22
N LYS A 143 17.53 -9.31 -2.43
CA LYS A 143 18.45 -8.43 -1.69
C LYS A 143 19.19 -7.45 -2.59
N ASN A 144 19.72 -7.91 -3.73
CA ASN A 144 20.46 -7.05 -4.64
C ASN A 144 19.57 -5.98 -5.28
N ARG A 145 18.30 -6.29 -5.55
CA ARG A 145 17.32 -5.33 -6.06
C ARG A 145 17.03 -4.23 -5.04
N ILE A 146 16.92 -4.62 -3.77
CA ILE A 146 16.70 -3.67 -2.67
C ILE A 146 17.93 -2.78 -2.47
N PHE A 147 19.13 -3.33 -2.44
CA PHE A 147 20.35 -2.53 -2.30
C PHE A 147 20.50 -1.54 -3.47
N ASN A 148 20.32 -2.00 -4.71
CA ASN A 148 20.31 -1.10 -5.88
C ASN A 148 19.23 -0.02 -5.81
N PHE A 149 18.09 -0.31 -5.19
CA PHE A 149 17.03 0.68 -4.97
C PHE A 149 17.43 1.71 -3.91
N LEU A 150 18.01 1.28 -2.79
CA LEU A 150 18.42 2.17 -1.69
C LEU A 150 19.68 3.01 -1.99
N GLU A 151 20.47 2.62 -2.98
CA GLU A 151 21.67 3.37 -3.43
C GLU A 151 21.34 4.43 -4.50
N LYS A 152 20.07 4.59 -4.88
CA LYS A 152 19.67 5.66 -5.81
C LYS A 152 19.62 7.00 -5.10
N ASP A 153 20.27 7.99 -5.68
CA ASP A 153 20.20 9.39 -5.25
C ASP A 153 18.92 10.10 -5.72
#